data_684fd906ec514dc11cf55d393cd0f07a
#
_entry.id   684fd906ec514dc11cf55d393cd0f07a
#
_cell.length_a   1.000
_cell.length_b   1.000
_cell.length_c   1.000
_cell.angle_alpha   90.00
_cell.angle_beta   90.00
_cell.angle_gamma   90.00
#
_symmetry.space_group_name_H-M   'P 1'
#
loop_
_entity.id
_entity.type
_entity.pdbx_description
1 polymer ?
#
loop_
_entity_poly.entity_id
_entity_poly.type
_entity_poly.pdbx_seq_one_letter_code
_entity_poly.pdbx_strand_id
1 'polypeptide(L)'
;PPGPQCGRHPLLAPGPSQGRIQHEVFPGPRCGAPAGQVAPIAKRCPVCGMEIYPRISPAIIVLIKRGEDEVLLVHARNFRGTFKGLVAGFLEPGETLEECVRREVMEETGLTIKNLKYFGSQPWPYPSGIMIGYSAEYESGTIKLQDEELSAGAFYHKSCLPEIPKKLSIARRLIDAWLEGKLND
;
A
#
# COMPACT_ATOMS: atom_id res chain seq x y z
N PRO A 1 -45.42 5.78 4.12
CA PRO A 1 -44.28 5.29 4.90
C PRO A 1 -42.99 5.68 4.19
N PRO A 2 -42.06 6.39 4.85
CA PRO A 2 -40.81 6.77 4.25
C PRO A 2 -39.87 5.57 4.22
N GLY A 3 -39.17 5.41 3.09
CA GLY A 3 -38.16 4.38 2.87
C GLY A 3 -36.88 4.58 3.70
N PRO A 4 -36.03 3.54 3.81
CA PRO A 4 -34.89 3.55 4.72
C PRO A 4 -33.85 4.61 4.31
N GLN A 5 -33.54 5.48 5.24
CA GLN A 5 -32.45 6.46 5.10
C GLN A 5 -31.10 5.73 5.18
N CYS A 6 -30.35 5.78 4.09
CA CYS A 6 -28.97 5.32 4.04
C CYS A 6 -28.12 6.16 5.01
N GLY A 7 -27.61 5.53 6.08
CA GLY A 7 -26.82 6.16 7.11
C GLY A 7 -25.54 6.79 6.54
N ARG A 8 -25.37 8.08 6.72
CA ARG A 8 -24.10 8.79 6.46
C ARG A 8 -23.10 8.33 7.51
N HIS A 9 -22.02 7.68 7.07
CA HIS A 9 -20.86 7.50 7.93
C HIS A 9 -20.35 8.88 8.40
N PRO A 10 -20.10 9.06 9.69
CA PRO A 10 -19.51 10.30 10.17
C PRO A 10 -18.10 10.44 9.60
N LEU A 11 -17.89 11.49 8.80
CA LEU A 11 -16.57 11.94 8.42
C LEU A 11 -15.84 12.32 9.71
N LEU A 12 -14.72 11.65 10.00
CA LEU A 12 -13.86 11.98 11.12
C LEU A 12 -13.51 13.47 11.07
N ALA A 13 -13.74 14.15 12.17
CA ALA A 13 -13.41 15.56 12.31
C ALA A 13 -11.91 15.81 12.08
N PRO A 14 -11.57 16.92 11.42
CA PRO A 14 -10.19 17.21 11.04
C PRO A 14 -9.30 17.55 12.25
N GLY A 15 -8.22 16.76 12.40
CA GLY A 15 -7.14 17.09 13.34
C GLY A 15 -6.21 18.20 12.82
N PRO A 16 -5.36 18.83 13.66
CA PRO A 16 -4.55 20.02 13.33
C PRO A 16 -3.45 19.84 12.27
N SER A 17 -3.29 18.67 11.69
CA SER A 17 -2.34 18.38 10.61
C SER A 17 -2.92 18.49 9.18
N GLN A 18 -4.19 18.86 9.05
CA GLN A 18 -4.90 18.82 7.76
C GLN A 18 -4.45 19.85 6.72
N GLY A 19 -3.89 20.99 7.12
CA GLY A 19 -3.40 21.98 6.16
C GLY A 19 -2.27 21.44 5.27
N ARG A 20 -1.38 20.61 5.82
CA ARG A 20 -0.25 20.03 5.09
C ARG A 20 -0.69 18.91 4.13
N ILE A 21 -1.58 18.04 4.60
CA ILE A 21 -2.14 16.94 3.80
C ILE A 21 -2.93 17.48 2.60
N GLN A 22 -3.66 18.59 2.76
CA GLN A 22 -4.41 19.18 1.65
C GLN A 22 -3.54 19.70 0.52
N HIS A 23 -2.32 20.21 0.80
CA HIS A 23 -1.39 20.65 -0.24
C HIS A 23 -0.74 19.48 -0.99
N GLU A 24 -0.45 18.38 -0.30
CA GLU A 24 0.16 17.17 -0.90
C GLU A 24 -0.85 16.39 -1.75
N VAL A 25 -2.13 16.38 -1.35
CA VAL A 25 -3.21 15.67 -2.04
C VAL A 25 -3.75 16.45 -3.25
N PHE A 26 -3.79 17.79 -3.17
CA PHE A 26 -4.24 18.64 -4.27
C PHE A 26 -3.05 19.43 -4.84
N PRO A 27 -2.57 19.09 -6.04
CA PRO A 27 -1.57 19.92 -6.73
C PRO A 27 -2.14 21.32 -6.96
N GLY A 28 -1.30 22.34 -6.83
CA GLY A 28 -1.70 23.73 -7.11
C GLY A 28 -2.05 23.96 -8.59
N PRO A 29 -2.86 24.99 -8.92
CA PRO A 29 -3.11 25.37 -10.30
C PRO A 29 -1.84 25.92 -10.97
N ARG A 30 -1.77 25.80 -12.31
CA ARG A 30 -0.60 26.24 -13.11
C ARG A 30 -0.26 27.72 -12.94
N CYS A 31 -1.22 28.57 -12.65
CA CYS A 31 -1.03 30.01 -12.49
C CYS A 31 -0.60 30.42 -11.06
N GLY A 32 -0.46 29.48 -10.11
CA GLY A 32 -0.09 29.76 -8.73
C GLY A 32 -1.20 30.41 -7.87
N ALA A 33 -2.35 30.73 -8.45
CA ALA A 33 -3.46 31.31 -7.68
C ALA A 33 -4.12 30.28 -6.77
N PRO A 34 -4.72 30.68 -5.62
CA PRO A 34 -5.42 29.75 -4.77
C PRO A 34 -6.68 29.19 -5.45
N ALA A 35 -6.88 27.87 -5.38
CA ALA A 35 -8.07 27.21 -5.91
C ALA A 35 -9.17 27.08 -4.84
N GLY A 36 -10.39 27.41 -5.19
CA GLY A 36 -11.58 27.27 -4.35
C GLY A 36 -12.23 25.88 -4.54
N GLN A 37 -12.88 25.39 -3.49
CA GLN A 37 -13.63 24.13 -3.54
C GLN A 37 -14.93 24.30 -4.34
N VAL A 38 -15.16 23.42 -5.32
CA VAL A 38 -16.37 23.43 -6.17
C VAL A 38 -17.19 22.15 -6.01
N ALA A 39 -16.60 21.08 -5.49
CA ALA A 39 -17.27 19.84 -5.16
C ALA A 39 -16.54 19.14 -4.00
N PRO A 40 -17.10 18.10 -3.36
CA PRO A 40 -16.47 17.40 -2.22
C PRO A 40 -15.04 16.93 -2.49
N ILE A 41 -14.72 16.57 -3.75
CA ILE A 41 -13.40 16.06 -4.17
C ILE A 41 -12.77 16.90 -5.30
N ALA A 42 -13.25 18.13 -5.54
CA ALA A 42 -12.73 18.97 -6.62
C ALA A 42 -12.54 20.41 -6.18
N LYS A 43 -11.45 21.02 -6.63
CA LYS A 43 -11.18 22.45 -6.53
C LYS A 43 -11.07 23.04 -7.94
N ARG A 44 -11.41 24.33 -8.09
CA ARG A 44 -11.24 25.05 -9.35
C ARG A 44 -10.49 26.35 -9.10
N CYS A 45 -9.55 26.66 -9.96
CA CYS A 45 -8.87 27.94 -9.96
C CYS A 45 -9.79 29.05 -10.53
N PRO A 46 -10.05 30.15 -9.81
CA PRO A 46 -10.89 31.24 -10.31
C PRO A 46 -10.20 32.05 -11.42
N VAL A 47 -8.87 31.97 -11.54
CA VAL A 47 -8.09 32.75 -12.51
C VAL A 47 -7.94 32.01 -13.84
N CYS A 48 -7.48 30.74 -13.81
CA CYS A 48 -7.21 29.97 -15.04
C CYS A 48 -8.24 28.88 -15.35
N GLY A 49 -9.27 28.72 -14.53
CA GLY A 49 -10.33 27.72 -14.71
C GLY A 49 -9.91 26.25 -14.47
N MET A 50 -8.64 25.99 -14.15
CA MET A 50 -8.13 24.63 -13.96
C MET A 50 -8.88 23.92 -12.84
N GLU A 51 -9.43 22.75 -13.13
CA GLU A 51 -9.99 21.85 -12.14
C GLU A 51 -8.90 20.92 -11.58
N ILE A 52 -8.95 20.71 -10.28
CA ILE A 52 -7.95 19.97 -9.52
C ILE A 52 -8.65 18.91 -8.69
N TYR A 53 -8.24 17.66 -8.87
CA TYR A 53 -8.70 16.51 -8.10
C TYR A 53 -7.57 16.00 -7.19
N PRO A 54 -7.90 15.31 -6.07
CA PRO A 54 -6.89 14.71 -5.22
C PRO A 54 -6.08 13.67 -5.99
N ARG A 55 -4.79 13.67 -5.78
CA ARG A 55 -3.94 12.57 -6.27
C ARG A 55 -4.13 11.36 -5.35
N ILE A 56 -4.22 10.19 -5.96
CA ILE A 56 -4.16 8.91 -5.26
C ILE A 56 -2.92 8.19 -5.79
N SER A 57 -2.00 7.86 -4.87
CA SER A 57 -0.77 7.15 -5.19
C SER A 57 -0.97 5.66 -4.89
N PRO A 58 -1.16 4.81 -5.92
CA PRO A 58 -1.27 3.38 -5.71
C PRO A 58 0.09 2.78 -5.34
N ALA A 59 0.07 1.86 -4.37
CA ALA A 59 1.21 1.06 -3.99
C ALA A 59 0.78 -0.39 -3.82
N ILE A 60 1.64 -1.31 -4.21
CA ILE A 60 1.40 -2.74 -3.99
C ILE A 60 2.02 -3.19 -2.67
N ILE A 61 1.51 -4.29 -2.14
CA ILE A 61 2.11 -5.03 -1.05
C ILE A 61 1.87 -6.52 -1.29
N VAL A 62 2.91 -7.34 -1.16
CA VAL A 62 2.82 -8.75 -1.54
C VAL A 62 3.35 -9.68 -0.45
N LEU A 63 2.55 -10.68 -0.10
CA LEU A 63 2.97 -11.81 0.71
C LEU A 63 3.53 -12.90 -0.21
N ILE A 64 4.78 -13.30 0.00
CA ILE A 64 5.45 -14.33 -0.78
C ILE A 64 5.66 -15.55 0.10
N LYS A 65 4.93 -16.64 -0.21
CA LYS A 65 5.10 -17.92 0.49
C LYS A 65 6.12 -18.83 -0.22
N ARG A 66 6.82 -19.64 0.56
CA ARG A 66 7.66 -20.73 0.09
C ARG A 66 7.16 -22.05 0.67
N GLY A 67 6.47 -22.83 -0.17
CA GLY A 67 5.63 -23.92 0.34
C GLY A 67 4.47 -23.41 1.17
N GLU A 68 3.99 -24.22 2.11
CA GLU A 68 2.84 -23.86 2.95
C GLU A 68 3.25 -23.25 4.30
N ASP A 69 4.53 -23.37 4.67
CA ASP A 69 4.98 -23.14 6.04
C ASP A 69 5.94 -21.94 6.18
N GLU A 70 6.39 -21.34 5.09
CA GLU A 70 7.35 -20.24 5.13
C GLU A 70 6.85 -19.01 4.37
N VAL A 71 7.16 -17.85 4.91
CA VAL A 71 6.83 -16.53 4.33
C VAL A 71 8.06 -15.65 4.29
N LEU A 72 8.25 -14.90 3.23
CA LEU A 72 9.26 -13.86 3.15
C LEU A 72 8.83 -12.66 3.98
N LEU A 73 9.66 -12.26 4.92
CA LEU A 73 9.50 -11.02 5.67
C LEU A 73 10.77 -10.17 5.54
N VAL A 74 10.58 -8.88 5.36
CA VAL A 74 11.65 -7.91 5.14
C VAL A 74 11.57 -6.79 6.17
N HIS A 75 12.69 -6.10 6.40
CA HIS A 75 12.73 -4.92 7.26
C HIS A 75 13.26 -3.73 6.45
N ALA A 76 12.38 -2.76 6.20
CA ALA A 76 12.74 -1.54 5.49
C ALA A 76 13.56 -0.61 6.40
N ARG A 77 14.60 0.03 5.84
CA ARG A 77 15.50 0.92 6.60
C ARG A 77 14.81 2.14 7.19
N ASN A 78 13.73 2.60 6.58
CA ASN A 78 12.94 3.73 7.06
C ASN A 78 11.93 3.35 8.15
N PHE A 79 11.76 2.08 8.47
CA PHE A 79 10.89 1.65 9.55
C PHE A 79 11.52 1.93 10.91
N ARG A 80 10.73 2.58 11.78
CA ARG A 80 11.09 2.75 13.18
C ARG A 80 10.59 1.54 13.96
N GLY A 81 11.49 0.76 14.51
CA GLY A 81 11.16 -0.43 15.28
C GLY A 81 11.81 -1.70 14.72
N THR A 82 11.47 -2.84 15.27
CA THR A 82 12.09 -4.15 14.98
C THR A 82 11.20 -5.07 14.16
N PHE A 83 9.95 -4.66 13.90
CA PHE A 83 9.00 -5.49 13.17
C PHE A 83 9.42 -5.69 11.70
N LYS A 84 9.09 -6.86 11.17
CA LYS A 84 9.30 -7.20 9.76
C LYS A 84 7.96 -7.16 9.02
N GLY A 85 7.99 -6.56 7.84
CA GLY A 85 6.84 -6.40 6.95
C GLY A 85 6.93 -7.27 5.71
N LEU A 86 6.10 -6.94 4.76
CA LEU A 86 6.05 -7.53 3.43
C LEU A 86 6.72 -6.58 2.43
N VAL A 87 7.14 -7.08 1.27
CA VAL A 87 7.61 -6.26 0.15
C VAL A 87 6.49 -5.35 -0.33
N ALA A 88 6.78 -4.09 -0.52
CA ALA A 88 5.80 -3.09 -0.92
C ALA A 88 6.46 -1.93 -1.67
N GLY A 89 5.84 -1.47 -2.75
CA GLY A 89 6.36 -0.36 -3.54
C GLY A 89 5.30 0.38 -4.32
N PHE A 90 5.66 1.52 -4.87
CA PHE A 90 4.75 2.38 -5.63
C PHE A 90 4.64 1.94 -7.08
N LEU A 91 3.43 2.08 -7.62
CA LEU A 91 3.17 1.91 -9.04
C LEU A 91 3.88 3.01 -9.84
N GLU A 92 4.62 2.64 -10.87
CA GLU A 92 5.26 3.57 -11.80
C GLU A 92 4.39 3.84 -13.05
N PRO A 93 4.59 4.98 -13.73
CA PRO A 93 3.85 5.27 -14.96
C PRO A 93 4.11 4.24 -16.06
N GLY A 94 3.03 3.64 -16.55
CA GLY A 94 3.08 2.71 -17.69
C GLY A 94 3.12 1.24 -17.33
N GLU A 95 3.22 0.89 -16.04
CA GLU A 95 3.15 -0.51 -15.60
C GLU A 95 1.76 -0.89 -15.08
N THR A 96 1.43 -2.17 -15.16
CA THR A 96 0.28 -2.78 -14.46
C THR A 96 0.64 -3.06 -13.00
N LEU A 97 -0.38 -3.31 -12.15
CA LEU A 97 -0.15 -3.67 -10.75
C LEU A 97 0.66 -4.97 -10.62
N GLU A 98 0.42 -5.94 -11.50
CA GLU A 98 1.12 -7.21 -11.53
C GLU A 98 2.58 -7.08 -11.96
N GLU A 99 2.87 -6.17 -12.88
CA GLU A 99 4.25 -5.82 -13.28
C GLU A 99 4.97 -5.12 -12.13
N CYS A 100 4.32 -4.16 -11.47
CA CYS A 100 4.83 -3.51 -10.28
C CYS A 100 5.21 -4.50 -9.19
N VAL A 101 4.34 -5.48 -8.88
CA VAL A 101 4.66 -6.52 -7.89
C VAL A 101 5.92 -7.29 -8.28
N ARG A 102 6.05 -7.68 -9.55
CA ARG A 102 7.22 -8.45 -10.01
C ARG A 102 8.50 -7.63 -9.99
N ARG A 103 8.42 -6.36 -10.38
CA ARG A 103 9.56 -5.42 -10.37
C ARG A 103 10.04 -5.20 -8.95
N GLU A 104 9.15 -4.81 -8.03
CA GLU A 104 9.51 -4.54 -6.63
C GLU A 104 10.10 -5.78 -5.93
N VAL A 105 9.52 -6.96 -6.16
CA VAL A 105 10.07 -8.21 -5.60
C VAL A 105 11.48 -8.47 -6.14
N MET A 106 11.69 -8.29 -7.44
CA MET A 106 13.00 -8.49 -8.04
C MET A 106 14.02 -7.45 -7.56
N GLU A 107 13.65 -6.17 -7.52
CA GLU A 107 14.54 -5.08 -7.13
C GLU A 107 14.94 -5.17 -5.66
N GLU A 108 13.96 -5.33 -4.76
CA GLU A 108 14.21 -5.37 -3.33
C GLU A 108 14.84 -6.68 -2.84
N THR A 109 14.55 -7.81 -3.48
CA THR A 109 14.91 -9.12 -2.94
C THR A 109 15.69 -10.03 -3.88
N GLY A 110 15.76 -9.76 -5.18
CA GLY A 110 16.38 -10.62 -6.19
C GLY A 110 15.62 -11.92 -6.44
N LEU A 111 14.36 -12.01 -6.05
CA LEU A 111 13.54 -13.21 -6.21
C LEU A 111 12.61 -13.11 -7.41
N THR A 112 12.25 -14.27 -7.98
CA THR A 112 11.11 -14.40 -8.89
C THR A 112 9.95 -15.10 -8.21
N ILE A 113 8.74 -14.72 -8.63
CA ILE A 113 7.49 -15.20 -8.06
C ILE A 113 6.54 -15.73 -9.13
N LYS A 114 5.66 -16.64 -8.72
CA LYS A 114 4.58 -17.20 -9.53
C LYS A 114 3.26 -17.19 -8.78
N ASN A 115 2.19 -17.58 -9.45
CA ASN A 115 0.84 -17.72 -8.88
C ASN A 115 0.39 -16.46 -8.13
N LEU A 116 0.63 -15.29 -8.75
CA LEU A 116 0.21 -14.00 -8.20
C LEU A 116 -1.31 -13.91 -8.14
N LYS A 117 -1.86 -13.59 -6.96
CA LYS A 117 -3.30 -13.45 -6.71
C LYS A 117 -3.58 -12.15 -5.98
N TYR A 118 -4.61 -11.42 -6.44
CA TYR A 118 -5.15 -10.27 -5.71
C TYR A 118 -5.79 -10.71 -4.41
N PHE A 119 -5.51 -9.99 -3.32
CA PHE A 119 -6.06 -10.27 -2.00
C PHE A 119 -7.08 -9.23 -1.54
N GLY A 120 -6.82 -7.97 -1.81
CA GLY A 120 -7.67 -6.88 -1.37
C GLY A 120 -6.96 -5.54 -1.41
N SER A 121 -7.65 -4.48 -1.02
CA SER A 121 -7.05 -3.15 -0.94
C SER A 121 -7.39 -2.44 0.37
N GLN A 122 -6.62 -1.42 0.70
CA GLN A 122 -6.82 -0.58 1.87
C GLN A 122 -6.42 0.87 1.56
N PRO A 123 -7.28 1.86 1.87
CA PRO A 123 -6.87 3.26 1.85
C PRO A 123 -5.66 3.50 2.75
N TRP A 124 -4.67 4.22 2.26
CA TRP A 124 -3.44 4.56 2.97
C TRP A 124 -3.23 6.07 2.96
N PRO A 125 -3.84 6.83 3.91
CA PRO A 125 -3.90 8.28 3.86
C PRO A 125 -2.59 8.97 4.30
N TYR A 126 -1.45 8.46 3.85
CA TYR A 126 -0.12 9.01 4.18
C TYR A 126 0.72 9.19 2.90
N PRO A 127 0.55 10.32 2.16
CA PRO A 127 -0.48 11.36 2.35
C PRO A 127 -1.80 11.03 1.65
N SER A 128 -1.83 10.25 0.57
CA SER A 128 -2.98 10.00 -0.29
C SER A 128 -2.90 8.67 -1.03
N GLY A 129 -2.40 7.64 -0.39
CA GLY A 129 -2.17 6.35 -1.02
C GLY A 129 -3.37 5.40 -0.96
N ILE A 130 -3.28 4.37 -1.78
CA ILE A 130 -4.05 3.13 -1.67
C ILE A 130 -3.06 1.96 -1.74
N MET A 131 -3.14 1.04 -0.78
CA MET A 131 -2.36 -0.19 -0.78
C MET A 131 -3.17 -1.30 -1.44
N ILE A 132 -2.57 -1.99 -2.41
CA ILE A 132 -3.18 -3.10 -3.13
C ILE A 132 -2.42 -4.37 -2.76
N GLY A 133 -3.09 -5.28 -2.05
CA GLY A 133 -2.51 -6.49 -1.50
C GLY A 133 -2.57 -7.66 -2.47
N TYR A 134 -1.47 -8.38 -2.56
CA TYR A 134 -1.30 -9.61 -3.34
C TYR A 134 -0.72 -10.72 -2.48
N SER A 135 -0.99 -11.96 -2.88
CA SER A 135 -0.23 -13.14 -2.47
C SER A 135 0.47 -13.75 -3.67
N ALA A 136 1.64 -14.34 -3.45
CA ALA A 136 2.41 -15.02 -4.49
C ALA A 136 3.20 -16.19 -3.89
N GLU A 137 3.69 -17.06 -4.76
CA GLU A 137 4.59 -18.13 -4.41
C GLU A 137 6.01 -17.81 -4.88
N TYR A 138 7.00 -18.12 -4.03
CA TYR A 138 8.41 -18.14 -4.45
C TYR A 138 8.58 -19.12 -5.61
N GLU A 139 9.27 -18.68 -6.65
CA GLU A 139 9.58 -19.49 -7.82
C GLU A 139 11.09 -19.83 -7.86
N SER A 140 11.92 -18.81 -7.85
CA SER A 140 13.39 -18.99 -7.93
C SER A 140 14.13 -17.73 -7.44
N GLY A 141 15.46 -17.82 -7.42
CA GLY A 141 16.34 -16.74 -7.02
C GLY A 141 16.95 -16.96 -5.63
N THR A 142 17.91 -16.12 -5.30
CA THR A 142 18.55 -16.07 -3.97
C THR A 142 18.33 -14.68 -3.42
N ILE A 143 17.99 -14.58 -2.15
CA ILE A 143 17.76 -13.28 -1.52
C ILE A 143 19.02 -12.43 -1.63
N LYS A 144 18.89 -11.33 -2.35
CA LYS A 144 19.87 -10.25 -2.48
C LYS A 144 19.12 -8.97 -2.19
N LEU A 145 19.26 -8.47 -0.97
CA LEU A 145 18.56 -7.27 -0.55
C LEU A 145 19.15 -6.04 -1.21
N GLN A 146 18.27 -5.12 -1.62
CA GLN A 146 18.68 -3.79 -2.04
C GLN A 146 19.07 -2.99 -0.80
N ASP A 147 20.37 -2.76 -0.62
CA ASP A 147 20.95 -2.15 0.59
C ASP A 147 20.42 -0.75 0.92
N GLU A 148 19.89 -0.03 -0.06
CA GLU A 148 19.33 1.30 0.14
C GLU A 148 17.93 1.26 0.79
N GLU A 149 17.16 0.23 0.55
CA GLU A 149 15.76 0.11 1.00
C GLU A 149 15.57 -0.89 2.14
N LEU A 150 16.21 -2.05 2.04
CA LEU A 150 16.07 -3.11 3.01
C LEU A 150 17.32 -3.31 3.87
N SER A 151 17.14 -3.52 5.15
CA SER A 151 18.21 -3.84 6.11
C SER A 151 18.25 -5.31 6.50
N ALA A 152 17.14 -6.04 6.30
CA ALA A 152 17.06 -7.47 6.55
C ALA A 152 15.91 -8.09 5.75
N GLY A 153 16.06 -9.36 5.38
CA GLY A 153 15.02 -10.14 4.70
C GLY A 153 15.36 -11.63 4.76
N ALA A 154 14.38 -12.45 5.09
CA ALA A 154 14.52 -13.89 5.14
C ALA A 154 13.16 -14.58 5.03
N PHE A 155 13.16 -15.85 4.67
CA PHE A 155 12.00 -16.71 4.85
C PHE A 155 11.90 -17.16 6.30
N TYR A 156 10.71 -17.00 6.89
CA TYR A 156 10.39 -17.38 8.26
C TYR A 156 9.33 -18.46 8.27
N HIS A 157 9.57 -19.49 9.07
CA HIS A 157 8.61 -20.56 9.28
C HIS A 157 7.45 -20.06 10.15
N LYS A 158 6.21 -20.50 9.87
CA LYS A 158 4.99 -20.06 10.57
C LYS A 158 5.03 -20.27 12.09
N SER A 159 5.82 -21.23 12.59
CA SER A 159 5.98 -21.48 14.02
C SER A 159 6.99 -20.55 14.70
N CYS A 160 7.76 -19.76 13.93
CA CYS A 160 8.83 -18.91 14.45
C CYS A 160 8.86 -17.56 13.73
N LEU A 161 7.75 -16.85 13.75
CA LEU A 161 7.66 -15.52 13.16
C LEU A 161 8.30 -14.47 14.07
N PRO A 162 9.04 -13.51 13.53
CA PRO A 162 9.49 -12.33 14.28
C PRO A 162 8.31 -11.43 14.63
N GLU A 163 8.60 -10.26 15.21
CA GLU A 163 7.58 -9.23 15.35
C GLU A 163 7.06 -8.81 13.97
N ILE A 164 5.73 -8.84 13.80
CA ILE A 164 5.02 -8.54 12.54
C ILE A 164 4.12 -7.31 12.70
N PRO A 165 3.64 -6.71 11.59
CA PRO A 165 2.81 -5.50 11.65
C PRO A 165 1.59 -5.63 12.55
N LYS A 166 1.13 -4.48 13.10
CA LYS A 166 -0.06 -4.42 13.96
C LYS A 166 -1.33 -4.82 13.20
N LYS A 167 -2.32 -5.29 13.96
CA LYS A 167 -3.62 -5.74 13.46
C LYS A 167 -4.26 -4.70 12.58
N LEU A 168 -4.77 -4.17 11.96
CA LEU A 168 -5.42 -3.11 11.15
C LEU A 168 -4.73 -2.82 9.81
N SER A 169 -3.49 -3.27 9.58
CA SER A 169 -2.82 -3.09 8.29
C SER A 169 -3.13 -4.23 7.34
N ILE A 170 -3.17 -3.95 6.03
CA ILE A 170 -3.34 -4.97 5.00
C ILE A 170 -2.18 -5.98 5.03
N ALA A 171 -0.97 -5.56 5.38
CA ALA A 171 0.16 -6.46 5.63
C ALA A 171 -0.17 -7.53 6.67
N ARG A 172 -0.74 -7.11 7.80
CA ARG A 172 -1.14 -8.04 8.85
C ARG A 172 -2.29 -8.94 8.42
N ARG A 173 -3.27 -8.42 7.70
CA ARG A 173 -4.38 -9.21 7.17
C ARG A 173 -3.91 -10.32 6.21
N LEU A 174 -2.92 -10.02 5.37
CA LEU A 174 -2.28 -11.01 4.50
C LEU A 174 -1.57 -12.11 5.31
N ILE A 175 -0.80 -11.72 6.32
CA ILE A 175 -0.08 -12.68 7.18
C ILE A 175 -1.08 -13.53 7.97
N ASP A 176 -2.12 -12.94 8.54
CA ASP A 176 -3.14 -13.68 9.29
C ASP A 176 -3.89 -14.66 8.37
N ALA A 177 -4.27 -14.24 7.16
CA ALA A 177 -4.92 -15.11 6.18
C ALA A 177 -4.03 -16.30 5.76
N TRP A 178 -2.72 -16.07 5.61
CA TRP A 178 -1.77 -17.15 5.35
C TRP A 178 -1.69 -18.12 6.52
N LEU A 179 -1.57 -17.62 7.75
CA LEU A 179 -1.54 -18.46 8.96
C LEU A 179 -2.81 -19.31 9.14
N GLU A 180 -3.94 -18.77 8.71
CA GLU A 180 -5.24 -19.43 8.76
C GLU A 180 -5.52 -20.34 7.55
N GLY A 181 -4.60 -20.42 6.56
CA GLY A 181 -4.78 -21.19 5.33
C GLY A 181 -5.81 -20.64 4.34
N LYS A 182 -6.19 -19.37 4.47
CA LYS A 182 -7.25 -18.69 3.70
C LYS A 182 -6.74 -17.89 2.49
N LEU A 183 -5.47 -17.98 2.13
CA LEU A 183 -4.92 -17.28 0.96
C LEU A 183 -5.28 -17.97 -0.38
N ASN A 184 -5.76 -19.19 -0.33
CA ASN A 184 -6.02 -20.02 -1.52
C ASN A 184 -7.51 -20.02 -1.92
N ASP A 185 -8.36 -19.39 -1.13
CA ASP A 185 -9.78 -19.18 -1.40
C ASP A 185 -9.96 -17.81 -2.11
#